data_06197becc7f3f5394d4837cca2cc0a64
#
_entry.id   06197becc7f3f5394d4837cca2cc0a64
#
_cell.length_a   1.000
_cell.length_b   1.000
_cell.length_c   1.000
_cell.angle_alpha   90.00
_cell.angle_beta   90.00
_cell.angle_gamma   90.00
#
_symmetry.space_group_name_H-M   'P 1'
#
loop_
_entity.id
_entity.type
_entity.pdbx_description
1 polymer ?
#
loop_
_entity_poly.entity_id
_entity_poly.type
_entity_poly.pdbx_seq_one_letter_code
_entity_poly.pdbx_strand_id
1 'polypeptide(L)'
;MQIANPIYDVVFKYLMQNNDIAILILSTILEEEILSLDLLPQETAMVLDNRSFTVYRLDFSASIKTAGGEERHVIIEIQKAKFAADIMRFRRYLGDQYRKGFPVEGEKTPKAIPIIGIYFLGYRLKHVMAPVIKVLRRYYDAATGKEIPAREEFIESLTHDSIVIQIPQLGPARKTATERLLAIFDQHRKVEGDSHILDVDEEAYPEEYRKVARWLNGAISEPDIRRTMEVEDDILAELEDIERRIAGMEKIIEEKDQAIEEKDQVIEEKDKALEENARALEEKDRLIAELQRSR
;
A
#
# COMPACT_ATOMS: atom_id res chain seq x y z
N MET A 1 24.52 -5.52 -17.66
CA MET A 1 23.41 -6.34 -18.21
C MET A 1 22.09 -5.59 -18.01
N GLN A 2 21.28 -5.46 -19.07
CA GLN A 2 19.97 -4.85 -18.97
C GLN A 2 18.94 -5.90 -18.51
N ILE A 3 17.98 -5.47 -17.67
CA ILE A 3 16.86 -6.26 -17.19
C ILE A 3 15.58 -5.45 -17.27
N ALA A 4 14.43 -6.13 -17.45
CA ALA A 4 13.13 -5.48 -17.28
C ALA A 4 12.93 -5.04 -15.82
N ASN A 5 12.37 -3.85 -15.62
CA ASN A 5 12.26 -3.24 -14.31
C ASN A 5 11.18 -3.94 -13.46
N PRO A 6 11.54 -4.66 -12.39
CA PRO A 6 10.60 -5.47 -11.61
C PRO A 6 9.67 -4.66 -10.69
N ILE A 7 9.71 -3.32 -10.74
CA ILE A 7 8.71 -2.47 -10.05
C ILE A 7 7.36 -2.44 -10.79
N TYR A 8 7.35 -2.84 -12.07
CA TYR A 8 6.13 -2.97 -12.85
C TYR A 8 5.43 -4.28 -12.53
N ASP A 9 4.13 -4.25 -12.35
CA ASP A 9 3.33 -5.41 -11.97
C ASP A 9 3.49 -6.57 -12.95
N VAL A 10 3.47 -6.28 -14.26
CA VAL A 10 3.65 -7.31 -15.29
C VAL A 10 5.02 -7.98 -15.21
N VAL A 11 6.08 -7.22 -14.91
CA VAL A 11 7.44 -7.75 -14.77
C VAL A 11 7.58 -8.53 -13.47
N PHE A 12 6.99 -8.04 -12.39
CA PHE A 12 6.95 -8.77 -11.12
C PHE A 12 6.22 -10.11 -11.27
N LYS A 13 5.09 -10.12 -11.97
CA LYS A 13 4.36 -11.35 -12.31
C LYS A 13 5.23 -12.32 -13.10
N TYR A 14 5.88 -11.84 -14.14
CA TYR A 14 6.80 -12.64 -14.93
C TYR A 14 7.93 -13.24 -14.05
N LEU A 15 8.48 -12.43 -13.15
CA LEU A 15 9.50 -12.86 -12.20
C LEU A 15 8.99 -14.01 -11.31
N MET A 16 7.79 -13.87 -10.76
CA MET A 16 7.21 -14.81 -9.81
C MET A 16 6.60 -16.06 -10.48
N GLN A 17 6.40 -16.06 -11.81
CA GLN A 17 5.96 -17.26 -12.55
C GLN A 17 7.01 -18.38 -12.57
N ASN A 18 8.27 -18.04 -12.39
CA ASN A 18 9.32 -19.04 -12.24
C ASN A 18 9.37 -19.51 -10.79
N ASN A 19 8.90 -20.73 -10.54
CA ASN A 19 8.75 -21.26 -9.18
C ASN A 19 10.08 -21.32 -8.41
N ASP A 20 11.21 -21.66 -9.06
CA ASP A 20 12.52 -21.70 -8.41
C ASP A 20 13.01 -20.31 -8.00
N ILE A 21 12.67 -19.30 -8.79
CA ILE A 21 12.99 -17.90 -8.50
C ILE A 21 12.07 -17.38 -7.39
N ALA A 22 10.78 -17.67 -7.46
CA ALA A 22 9.82 -17.30 -6.43
C ALA A 22 10.18 -17.89 -5.06
N ILE A 23 10.53 -19.18 -5.00
CA ILE A 23 11.04 -19.85 -3.79
C ILE A 23 12.32 -19.17 -3.29
N LEU A 24 13.27 -18.87 -4.16
CA LEU A 24 14.51 -18.17 -3.77
C LEU A 24 14.23 -16.80 -3.17
N ILE A 25 13.37 -16.00 -3.83
CA ILE A 25 13.01 -14.66 -3.36
C ILE A 25 12.32 -14.74 -2.00
N LEU A 26 11.31 -15.58 -1.88
CA LEU A 26 10.55 -15.71 -0.63
C LEU A 26 11.39 -16.32 0.49
N SER A 27 12.18 -17.35 0.22
CA SER A 27 13.09 -17.93 1.23
C SER A 27 14.07 -16.89 1.75
N THR A 28 14.60 -16.03 0.86
CA THR A 28 15.54 -14.98 1.24
C THR A 28 14.86 -13.86 2.04
N ILE A 29 13.63 -13.45 1.67
CA ILE A 29 12.88 -12.39 2.37
C ILE A 29 12.41 -12.88 3.74
N LEU A 30 11.88 -14.09 3.81
CA LEU A 30 11.37 -14.70 5.03
C LEU A 30 12.47 -15.20 5.95
N GLU A 31 13.69 -15.40 5.41
CA GLU A 31 14.85 -16.02 6.09
C GLU A 31 14.52 -17.44 6.56
N GLU A 32 13.73 -18.16 5.76
CA GLU A 32 13.28 -19.52 6.03
C GLU A 32 13.37 -20.38 4.76
N GLU A 33 13.66 -21.65 4.92
CA GLU A 33 13.65 -22.60 3.80
C GLU A 33 12.20 -22.94 3.42
N ILE A 34 11.86 -22.70 2.14
CA ILE A 34 10.55 -23.03 1.56
C ILE A 34 10.70 -24.30 0.71
N LEU A 35 9.96 -25.34 1.07
CA LEU A 35 9.98 -26.63 0.39
C LEU A 35 9.07 -26.68 -0.82
N SER A 36 7.91 -26.00 -0.75
CA SER A 36 6.95 -25.95 -1.84
C SER A 36 6.28 -24.60 -1.89
N LEU A 37 5.83 -24.21 -3.08
CA LEU A 37 5.15 -22.95 -3.32
C LEU A 37 4.12 -23.15 -4.44
N ASP A 38 2.86 -22.85 -4.12
CA ASP A 38 1.76 -22.82 -5.07
C ASP A 38 1.31 -21.38 -5.26
N LEU A 39 1.64 -20.81 -6.42
CA LEU A 39 1.23 -19.47 -6.79
C LEU A 39 -0.24 -19.47 -7.20
N LEU A 40 -1.04 -18.65 -6.52
CA LEU A 40 -2.43 -18.42 -6.82
C LEU A 40 -2.59 -17.01 -7.40
N PRO A 41 -2.59 -16.83 -8.71
CA PRO A 41 -2.84 -15.53 -9.30
C PRO A 41 -4.26 -15.07 -8.96
N GLN A 42 -4.39 -13.90 -8.35
CA GLN A 42 -5.69 -13.29 -8.09
C GLN A 42 -5.82 -12.02 -8.93
N GLU A 43 -6.51 -12.14 -10.03
CA GLU A 43 -6.96 -10.99 -10.81
C GLU A 43 -8.29 -10.50 -10.25
N THR A 44 -8.32 -9.33 -9.66
CA THR A 44 -9.55 -8.65 -9.26
C THR A 44 -9.76 -7.46 -10.18
N ALA A 45 -10.69 -7.58 -11.14
CA ALA A 45 -11.13 -6.45 -11.94
C ALA A 45 -12.00 -5.52 -11.08
N MET A 46 -11.61 -4.26 -10.94
CA MET A 46 -12.49 -3.21 -10.42
C MET A 46 -13.11 -2.47 -11.60
N VAL A 47 -14.44 -2.54 -11.73
CA VAL A 47 -15.22 -1.65 -12.58
C VAL A 47 -15.53 -0.42 -11.75
N LEU A 48 -14.94 0.72 -12.08
CA LEU A 48 -15.37 2.02 -11.57
C LEU A 48 -16.58 2.45 -12.40
N ASP A 49 -17.71 2.72 -11.73
CA ASP A 49 -18.92 3.23 -12.38
C ASP A 49 -18.57 4.47 -13.23
N ASN A 50 -18.80 4.36 -14.54
CA ASN A 50 -18.68 5.33 -15.63
C ASN A 50 -17.42 5.37 -16.50
N ARG A 51 -16.35 4.65 -16.21
CA ARG A 51 -15.28 4.37 -17.19
C ARG A 51 -14.69 3.01 -16.88
N SER A 52 -14.65 2.13 -17.87
CA SER A 52 -14.07 0.78 -17.73
C SER A 52 -12.55 0.84 -17.63
N PHE A 53 -12.02 1.23 -16.46
CA PHE A 53 -10.61 1.00 -16.15
C PHE A 53 -10.50 -0.35 -15.45
N THR A 54 -9.97 -1.32 -16.14
CA THR A 54 -9.52 -2.55 -15.52
C THR A 54 -8.16 -2.27 -14.88
N VAL A 55 -8.16 -1.92 -13.61
CA VAL A 55 -6.91 -1.86 -12.85
C VAL A 55 -6.50 -3.30 -12.59
N TYR A 56 -5.55 -3.80 -13.35
CA TYR A 56 -4.93 -5.09 -13.09
C TYR A 56 -4.21 -5.00 -11.74
N ARG A 57 -4.70 -5.73 -10.78
CA ARG A 57 -4.02 -5.94 -9.51
C ARG A 57 -3.29 -7.24 -9.58
N LEU A 58 -2.02 -7.18 -9.37
CA LEU A 58 -1.19 -8.33 -9.12
C LEU A 58 -1.01 -8.48 -7.63
N ASP A 59 -1.97 -9.16 -7.05
CA ASP A 59 -1.78 -9.69 -5.73
C ASP A 59 -1.32 -11.13 -5.93
N PHE A 60 -0.04 -11.38 -5.73
CA PHE A 60 0.43 -12.74 -5.63
C PHE A 60 0.05 -13.29 -4.29
N SER A 61 -0.65 -14.39 -4.30
CA SER A 61 -0.82 -15.20 -3.13
C SER A 61 -0.15 -16.55 -3.37
N ALA A 62 0.58 -16.99 -2.38
CA ALA A 62 1.23 -18.28 -2.42
C ALA A 62 0.94 -19.03 -1.13
N SER A 63 0.61 -20.32 -1.23
CA SER A 63 0.71 -21.24 -0.12
C SER A 63 2.14 -21.75 -0.06
N ILE A 64 2.79 -21.63 1.08
CA ILE A 64 4.16 -22.10 1.31
C ILE A 64 4.19 -23.16 2.38
N LYS A 65 5.06 -24.16 2.21
CA LYS A 65 5.40 -25.12 3.25
C LYS A 65 6.87 -24.94 3.61
N THR A 66 7.13 -24.67 4.89
CA THR A 66 8.48 -24.47 5.38
C THR A 66 9.15 -25.80 5.74
N ALA A 67 10.48 -25.81 5.90
CA ALA A 67 11.22 -26.97 6.36
C ALA A 67 10.78 -27.46 7.76
N GLY A 68 10.22 -26.56 8.58
CA GLY A 68 9.60 -26.90 9.86
C GLY A 68 8.23 -27.58 9.75
N GLY A 69 7.70 -27.75 8.52
CA GLY A 69 6.40 -28.39 8.25
C GLY A 69 5.21 -27.48 8.43
N GLU A 70 5.41 -26.19 8.72
CA GLU A 70 4.33 -25.21 8.82
C GLU A 70 3.83 -24.79 7.43
N GLU A 71 2.51 -24.73 7.28
CA GLU A 71 1.87 -24.16 6.10
C GLU A 71 1.45 -22.73 6.40
N ARG A 72 1.79 -21.81 5.49
CA ARG A 72 1.43 -20.39 5.59
C ARG A 72 0.96 -19.86 4.25
N HIS A 73 0.09 -18.86 4.32
CA HIS A 73 -0.34 -18.11 3.16
C HIS A 73 0.45 -16.81 3.06
N VAL A 74 1.17 -16.63 1.97
CA VAL A 74 1.94 -15.42 1.70
C VAL A 74 1.17 -14.56 0.72
N ILE A 75 0.96 -13.31 1.07
CA ILE A 75 0.38 -12.28 0.21
C ILE A 75 1.47 -11.31 -0.15
N ILE A 76 1.65 -11.05 -1.44
CA ILE A 76 2.64 -10.11 -1.94
C ILE A 76 1.91 -9.00 -2.68
N GLU A 77 2.20 -7.76 -2.32
CA GLU A 77 1.71 -6.55 -2.97
C GLU A 77 2.89 -5.69 -3.42
N ILE A 78 2.84 -5.20 -4.66
CA ILE A 78 3.81 -4.22 -5.16
C ILE A 78 3.09 -2.91 -5.48
N GLN A 79 3.61 -1.80 -4.94
CA GLN A 79 3.05 -0.47 -5.14
C GLN A 79 4.11 0.47 -5.71
N LYS A 80 3.98 0.83 -6.98
CA LYS A 80 4.92 1.72 -7.67
C LYS A 80 4.83 3.16 -7.16
N ALA A 81 3.63 3.65 -6.86
CA ALA A 81 3.37 4.98 -6.32
C ALA A 81 2.44 4.94 -5.12
N LYS A 82 2.39 6.04 -4.36
CA LYS A 82 1.56 6.19 -3.18
C LYS A 82 0.29 6.97 -3.52
N PHE A 83 -0.87 6.34 -3.32
CA PHE A 83 -2.18 6.99 -3.44
C PHE A 83 -2.94 6.94 -2.12
N ALA A 84 -3.80 7.93 -1.87
CA ALA A 84 -4.58 8.03 -0.63
C ALA A 84 -5.49 6.80 -0.42
N ALA A 85 -6.01 6.22 -1.50
CA ALA A 85 -6.91 5.07 -1.46
C ALA A 85 -6.19 3.72 -1.24
N ASP A 86 -4.87 3.64 -1.35
CA ASP A 86 -4.11 2.38 -1.36
C ASP A 86 -4.28 1.58 -0.08
N ILE A 87 -4.21 2.23 1.08
CA ILE A 87 -4.34 1.53 2.36
C ILE A 87 -5.72 0.89 2.54
N MET A 88 -6.79 1.55 2.06
CA MET A 88 -8.15 1.00 2.15
C MET A 88 -8.37 -0.14 1.17
N ARG A 89 -7.77 -0.02 -0.03
CA ARG A 89 -7.74 -1.07 -1.04
C ARG A 89 -7.06 -2.31 -0.47
N PHE A 90 -5.89 -2.12 0.10
CA PHE A 90 -5.08 -3.17 0.69
C PHE A 90 -5.80 -3.87 1.87
N ARG A 91 -6.40 -3.09 2.78
CA ARG A 91 -7.18 -3.64 3.90
C ARG A 91 -8.38 -4.46 3.44
N ARG A 92 -9.06 -4.05 2.37
CA ARG A 92 -10.15 -4.83 1.76
C ARG A 92 -9.64 -6.17 1.25
N TYR A 93 -8.50 -6.13 0.57
CA TYR A 93 -7.86 -7.31 0.05
C TYR A 93 -7.47 -8.31 1.15
N LEU A 94 -6.81 -7.85 2.20
CA LEU A 94 -6.52 -8.66 3.38
C LEU A 94 -7.80 -9.25 3.99
N GLY A 95 -8.86 -8.45 4.12
CA GLY A 95 -10.14 -8.90 4.63
C GLY A 95 -10.74 -10.05 3.80
N ASP A 96 -10.60 -9.99 2.48
CA ASP A 96 -11.04 -11.07 1.60
C ASP A 96 -10.21 -12.35 1.81
N GLN A 97 -8.91 -12.25 2.05
CA GLN A 97 -8.07 -13.41 2.37
C GLN A 97 -8.40 -14.01 3.73
N TYR A 98 -8.63 -13.19 4.75
CA TYR A 98 -9.07 -13.66 6.07
C TYR A 98 -10.41 -14.40 6.04
N ARG A 99 -11.29 -14.05 5.11
CA ARG A 99 -12.59 -14.71 4.92
C ARG A 99 -12.48 -16.07 4.25
N LYS A 100 -11.40 -16.32 3.51
CA LYS A 100 -11.19 -17.58 2.78
C LYS A 100 -10.63 -18.65 3.72
N GLY A 101 -11.15 -19.86 3.59
CA GLY A 101 -10.48 -21.03 4.10
C GLY A 101 -9.54 -21.61 3.04
N PHE A 102 -8.44 -22.17 3.46
CA PHE A 102 -7.46 -22.79 2.59
C PHE A 102 -7.54 -24.31 2.71
N PRO A 103 -7.49 -25.06 1.59
CA PRO A 103 -7.40 -26.51 1.66
C PRO A 103 -6.06 -26.90 2.28
N VAL A 104 -6.11 -27.74 3.30
CA VAL A 104 -4.93 -28.31 3.97
C VAL A 104 -4.91 -29.80 3.68
N GLU A 105 -3.74 -30.33 3.32
CA GLU A 105 -3.57 -31.75 2.99
C GLU A 105 -3.99 -32.65 4.17
N GLY A 106 -4.87 -33.61 3.91
CA GLY A 106 -5.40 -34.51 4.95
C GLY A 106 -6.62 -34.00 5.71
N GLU A 107 -7.04 -32.76 5.52
CA GLU A 107 -8.23 -32.18 6.17
C GLU A 107 -9.45 -32.17 5.22
N LYS A 108 -10.63 -32.40 5.79
CA LYS A 108 -11.90 -32.44 5.04
C LYS A 108 -12.50 -31.04 4.83
N THR A 109 -12.16 -30.10 5.69
CA THR A 109 -12.69 -28.72 5.67
C THR A 109 -11.54 -27.75 5.54
N PRO A 110 -11.69 -26.65 4.75
CA PRO A 110 -10.70 -25.61 4.67
C PRO A 110 -10.42 -25.00 6.06
N LYS A 111 -9.15 -24.72 6.32
CA LYS A 111 -8.70 -24.08 7.59
C LYS A 111 -8.24 -22.66 7.35
N ALA A 112 -8.26 -21.84 8.39
CA ALA A 112 -7.51 -20.60 8.45
C ALA A 112 -6.04 -20.94 8.65
N ILE A 113 -5.17 -20.50 7.73
CA ILE A 113 -3.72 -20.64 7.87
C ILE A 113 -3.09 -19.26 8.14
N PRO A 114 -1.96 -19.18 8.84
CA PRO A 114 -1.29 -17.91 9.11
C PRO A 114 -0.98 -17.15 7.82
N ILE A 115 -1.20 -15.84 7.84
CA ILE A 115 -0.95 -14.95 6.70
C ILE A 115 0.34 -14.15 6.96
N ILE A 116 1.15 -13.97 5.93
CA ILE A 116 2.30 -13.05 5.91
C ILE A 116 2.10 -12.07 4.76
N GLY A 117 2.12 -10.78 5.07
CA GLY A 117 2.07 -9.72 4.07
C GLY A 117 3.46 -9.24 3.67
N ILE A 118 3.77 -9.21 2.37
CA ILE A 118 5.02 -8.64 1.85
C ILE A 118 4.67 -7.47 0.95
N TYR A 119 5.19 -6.29 1.30
CA TYR A 119 4.89 -5.03 0.61
C TYR A 119 6.13 -4.46 -0.04
N PHE A 120 6.12 -4.33 -1.36
CA PHE A 120 7.14 -3.61 -2.11
C PHE A 120 6.64 -2.20 -2.39
N LEU A 121 7.26 -1.21 -1.75
CA LEU A 121 6.88 0.20 -1.90
C LEU A 121 7.86 0.91 -2.82
N GLY A 122 7.36 1.46 -3.93
CA GLY A 122 8.10 2.32 -4.85
C GLY A 122 8.33 3.74 -4.31
N TYR A 123 7.93 4.01 -3.06
CA TYR A 123 8.05 5.29 -2.37
C TYR A 123 8.63 5.14 -0.96
N ARG A 124 9.00 6.26 -0.34
CA ARG A 124 9.56 6.30 1.03
C ARG A 124 8.47 6.55 2.06
N LEU A 125 8.54 5.84 3.16
CA LEU A 125 7.73 6.14 4.35
C LEU A 125 8.26 7.39 5.06
N LYS A 126 7.36 8.18 5.67
CA LYS A 126 7.71 9.48 6.25
C LYS A 126 8.64 9.38 7.46
N HIS A 127 8.48 8.35 8.28
CA HIS A 127 9.13 8.26 9.60
C HIS A 127 10.09 7.08 9.77
N VAL A 128 10.23 6.22 8.76
CA VAL A 128 11.05 5.02 8.83
C VAL A 128 11.99 4.96 7.63
N MET A 129 13.31 4.92 7.88
CA MET A 129 14.35 4.96 6.85
C MET A 129 14.94 3.59 6.52
N ALA A 130 14.58 2.53 7.24
CA ALA A 130 15.08 1.19 6.98
C ALA A 130 14.59 0.66 5.61
N PRO A 131 15.45 0.08 4.77
CA PRO A 131 15.05 -0.46 3.47
C PRO A 131 14.11 -1.66 3.60
N VAL A 132 14.30 -2.49 4.63
CA VAL A 132 13.45 -3.65 4.93
C VAL A 132 13.00 -3.57 6.38
N ILE A 133 11.69 -3.62 6.60
CA ILE A 133 11.07 -3.51 7.91
C ILE A 133 10.28 -4.79 8.17
N LYS A 134 10.57 -5.48 9.26
CA LYS A 134 9.78 -6.62 9.73
C LYS A 134 8.82 -6.16 10.81
N VAL A 135 7.53 -6.39 10.60
CA VAL A 135 6.47 -6.16 11.60
C VAL A 135 6.07 -7.52 12.14
N LEU A 136 6.47 -7.80 13.39
CA LEU A 136 6.34 -9.11 14.01
C LEU A 136 5.39 -9.04 15.19
N ARG A 137 4.55 -10.04 15.33
CA ARG A 137 3.70 -10.24 16.50
C ARG A 137 4.50 -10.87 17.64
N ARG A 138 4.20 -10.45 18.85
CA ARG A 138 4.71 -11.06 20.08
C ARG A 138 3.61 -11.14 21.10
N TYR A 139 3.59 -12.20 21.88
CA TYR A 139 2.61 -12.40 22.95
C TYR A 139 3.21 -12.05 24.28
N TYR A 140 2.43 -11.36 25.09
CA TYR A 140 2.82 -11.01 26.44
C TYR A 140 1.71 -11.42 27.41
N ASP A 141 2.09 -12.02 28.52
CA ASP A 141 1.19 -12.20 29.66
C ASP A 141 0.83 -10.82 30.22
N ALA A 142 -0.43 -10.45 30.16
CA ALA A 142 -0.90 -9.15 30.61
C ALA A 142 -0.70 -8.89 32.11
N ALA A 143 -0.65 -9.94 32.93
CA ALA A 143 -0.47 -9.84 34.39
C ALA A 143 1.00 -9.64 34.77
N THR A 144 1.92 -10.27 34.04
CA THR A 144 3.35 -10.30 34.38
C THR A 144 4.22 -9.46 33.46
N GLY A 145 3.70 -9.06 32.28
CA GLY A 145 4.45 -8.39 31.22
C GLY A 145 5.53 -9.26 30.55
N LYS A 146 5.57 -10.55 30.85
CA LYS A 146 6.55 -11.48 30.27
C LYS A 146 6.13 -11.94 28.90
N GLU A 147 7.12 -12.05 27.99
CA GLU A 147 6.92 -12.61 26.67
C GLU A 147 6.58 -14.10 26.74
N ILE A 148 5.57 -14.51 25.97
CA ILE A 148 5.16 -15.91 25.81
C ILE A 148 5.76 -16.38 24.47
N PRO A 149 6.78 -17.26 24.49
CA PRO A 149 7.45 -17.70 23.27
C PRO A 149 6.63 -18.71 22.46
N ALA A 150 5.66 -19.38 23.10
CA ALA A 150 4.81 -20.37 22.43
C ALA A 150 3.84 -19.65 21.48
N ARG A 151 3.72 -20.16 20.24
CA ARG A 151 2.74 -19.69 19.27
C ARG A 151 1.45 -20.50 19.38
N GLU A 152 0.33 -19.81 19.25
CA GLU A 152 -1.00 -20.39 19.37
C GLU A 152 -1.77 -20.25 18.06
N GLU A 153 -2.25 -21.36 17.48
CA GLU A 153 -2.91 -21.42 16.17
C GLU A 153 -4.06 -20.40 16.04
N PHE A 154 -4.87 -20.25 17.08
CA PHE A 154 -5.97 -19.30 17.10
C PHE A 154 -5.48 -17.86 16.90
N ILE A 155 -4.43 -17.46 17.64
CA ILE A 155 -3.89 -16.09 17.55
C ILE A 155 -3.18 -15.89 16.19
N GLU A 156 -2.41 -16.89 15.74
CA GLU A 156 -1.71 -16.84 14.45
C GLU A 156 -2.68 -16.68 13.28
N SER A 157 -3.88 -17.25 13.38
CA SER A 157 -4.91 -17.16 12.33
C SER A 157 -5.70 -15.85 12.36
N LEU A 158 -5.70 -15.10 13.48
CA LEU A 158 -6.46 -13.84 13.60
C LEU A 158 -5.73 -12.62 13.09
N THR A 159 -4.42 -12.65 13.03
CA THR A 159 -3.59 -11.51 12.62
C THR A 159 -2.45 -11.98 11.72
N HIS A 160 -1.63 -11.07 11.22
CA HIS A 160 -0.52 -11.42 10.32
C HIS A 160 0.76 -10.67 10.69
N ASP A 161 1.89 -11.25 10.34
CA ASP A 161 3.18 -10.59 10.28
C ASP A 161 3.35 -9.92 8.91
N SER A 162 4.17 -8.89 8.82
CA SER A 162 4.40 -8.18 7.57
C SER A 162 5.86 -7.86 7.35
N ILE A 163 6.26 -7.81 6.09
CA ILE A 163 7.55 -7.31 5.66
C ILE A 163 7.32 -6.17 4.69
N VAL A 164 7.85 -5.00 5.02
CA VAL A 164 7.73 -3.80 4.18
C VAL A 164 9.10 -3.49 3.60
N ILE A 165 9.17 -3.45 2.27
CA ILE A 165 10.38 -3.21 1.50
C ILE A 165 10.24 -1.83 0.84
N GLN A 166 11.08 -0.87 1.25
CA GLN A 166 11.13 0.45 0.67
C GLN A 166 12.17 0.46 -0.46
N ILE A 167 11.75 0.25 -1.69
CA ILE A 167 12.63 0.18 -2.87
C ILE A 167 13.57 1.41 -2.97
N PRO A 168 13.11 2.67 -2.75
CA PRO A 168 13.99 3.85 -2.82
C PRO A 168 15.02 3.95 -1.67
N GLN A 169 14.95 3.07 -0.67
CA GLN A 169 15.93 2.98 0.41
C GLN A 169 16.95 1.85 0.19
N LEU A 170 16.74 1.02 -0.84
CA LEU A 170 17.70 -0.01 -1.25
C LEU A 170 18.92 0.69 -1.85
N GLY A 171 19.92 0.94 -1.04
CA GLY A 171 21.15 1.64 -1.44
C GLY A 171 22.32 0.70 -1.74
N PRO A 172 23.50 1.24 -2.06
CA PRO A 172 24.69 0.46 -2.36
C PRO A 172 25.26 -0.31 -1.14
N ALA A 173 24.96 0.15 0.09
CA ALA A 173 25.45 -0.48 1.33
C ALA A 173 24.54 -1.64 1.76
N ARG A 174 24.59 -2.74 0.99
CA ARG A 174 23.75 -3.94 1.17
C ARG A 174 24.28 -4.84 2.28
N LYS A 175 23.66 -4.76 3.46
CA LYS A 175 24.14 -5.42 4.67
C LYS A 175 23.67 -6.87 4.78
N THR A 176 22.44 -7.16 4.38
CA THR A 176 21.81 -8.49 4.53
C THR A 176 21.71 -9.25 3.21
N ALA A 177 21.46 -10.57 3.28
CA ALA A 177 21.17 -11.37 2.10
C ALA A 177 19.94 -10.84 1.34
N THR A 178 18.91 -10.46 2.10
CA THR A 178 17.67 -9.85 1.57
C THR A 178 17.97 -8.57 0.80
N GLU A 179 18.74 -7.63 1.37
CA GLU A 179 19.12 -6.40 0.67
C GLU A 179 19.95 -6.65 -0.59
N ARG A 180 20.82 -7.67 -0.56
CA ARG A 180 21.61 -8.06 -1.74
C ARG A 180 20.75 -8.60 -2.88
N LEU A 181 19.77 -9.44 -2.56
CA LEU A 181 18.80 -9.94 -3.54
C LEU A 181 17.92 -8.81 -4.07
N LEU A 182 17.35 -8.03 -3.16
CA LEU A 182 16.41 -6.95 -3.50
C LEU A 182 17.06 -5.79 -4.25
N ALA A 183 18.39 -5.74 -4.33
CA ALA A 183 19.10 -4.78 -5.18
C ALA A 183 18.72 -4.87 -6.67
N ILE A 184 18.05 -5.93 -7.09
CA ILE A 184 17.49 -6.06 -8.44
C ILE A 184 16.35 -5.08 -8.69
N PHE A 185 15.73 -4.54 -7.63
CA PHE A 185 14.70 -3.50 -7.67
C PHE A 185 15.27 -2.06 -7.61
N ASP A 186 16.58 -1.88 -7.53
CA ASP A 186 17.21 -0.57 -7.34
C ASP A 186 16.92 0.40 -8.50
N GLN A 187 16.03 1.36 -8.26
CA GLN A 187 15.57 2.33 -9.26
C GLN A 187 16.62 3.37 -9.67
N HIS A 188 17.76 3.48 -8.96
CA HIS A 188 18.88 4.32 -9.38
C HIS A 188 19.60 3.76 -10.61
N ARG A 189 19.29 2.53 -11.01
CA ARG A 189 19.86 1.83 -12.16
C ARG A 189 19.01 1.94 -13.43
N LYS A 190 17.98 2.80 -13.43
CA LYS A 190 17.18 3.06 -14.62
C LYS A 190 18.06 3.55 -15.76
N VAL A 191 17.82 3.02 -16.94
CA VAL A 191 18.44 3.51 -18.17
C VAL A 191 17.90 4.90 -18.47
N GLU A 192 18.77 5.82 -18.85
CA GLU A 192 18.38 7.17 -19.21
C GLU A 192 17.39 7.16 -20.38
N GLY A 193 16.24 7.78 -20.19
CA GLY A 193 15.18 7.82 -21.20
C GLY A 193 14.29 6.57 -21.27
N ASP A 194 14.58 5.52 -20.50
CA ASP A 194 13.74 4.30 -20.44
C ASP A 194 13.56 3.79 -19.01
N SER A 195 12.42 4.15 -18.38
CA SER A 195 12.09 3.72 -17.02
C SER A 195 11.77 2.23 -16.91
N HIS A 196 11.52 1.56 -18.04
CA HIS A 196 11.18 0.13 -18.09
C HIS A 196 12.40 -0.79 -17.95
N ILE A 197 13.60 -0.24 -18.10
CA ILE A 197 14.85 -1.02 -18.11
C ILE A 197 15.76 -0.55 -16.97
N LEU A 198 16.37 -1.52 -16.29
CA LEU A 198 17.45 -1.29 -15.35
C LEU A 198 18.76 -1.84 -15.91
N ASP A 199 19.86 -1.10 -15.73
CA ASP A 199 21.21 -1.59 -16.04
C ASP A 199 21.87 -2.11 -14.76
N VAL A 200 22.05 -3.41 -14.67
CA VAL A 200 22.60 -4.09 -13.51
C VAL A 200 23.94 -4.75 -13.82
N ASP A 201 24.81 -4.72 -12.85
CA ASP A 201 26.07 -5.48 -12.90
C ASP A 201 25.81 -6.90 -12.34
N GLU A 202 25.75 -7.89 -13.23
CA GLU A 202 25.47 -9.28 -12.87
C GLU A 202 26.54 -9.84 -11.91
N GLU A 203 27.81 -9.43 -12.09
CA GLU A 203 28.92 -9.93 -11.27
C GLU A 203 28.86 -9.41 -9.83
N ALA A 204 28.19 -8.27 -9.61
CA ALA A 204 27.97 -7.72 -8.27
C ALA A 204 26.98 -8.54 -7.43
N TYR A 205 26.26 -9.48 -8.05
CA TYR A 205 25.34 -10.38 -7.33
C TYR A 205 26.03 -11.71 -6.96
N PRO A 206 25.71 -12.27 -5.78
CA PRO A 206 26.04 -13.66 -5.46
C PRO A 206 25.55 -14.61 -6.57
N GLU A 207 26.30 -15.68 -6.81
CA GLU A 207 26.00 -16.63 -7.91
C GLU A 207 24.55 -17.14 -7.89
N GLU A 208 24.03 -17.40 -6.69
CA GLU A 208 22.65 -17.86 -6.46
C GLU A 208 21.58 -16.84 -6.91
N TYR A 209 21.91 -15.53 -6.93
CA TYR A 209 20.96 -14.47 -7.33
C TYR A 209 21.09 -14.06 -8.81
N ARG A 210 22.15 -14.45 -9.51
CA ARG A 210 22.35 -14.13 -10.93
C ARG A 210 21.26 -14.71 -11.81
N LYS A 211 20.69 -15.87 -11.44
CA LYS A 211 19.56 -16.44 -12.17
C LYS A 211 18.34 -15.53 -12.21
N VAL A 212 18.15 -14.69 -11.19
CA VAL A 212 17.05 -13.70 -11.14
C VAL A 212 17.27 -12.61 -12.18
N ALA A 213 18.49 -12.07 -12.27
CA ALA A 213 18.84 -11.05 -13.28
C ALA A 213 18.71 -11.62 -14.69
N ARG A 214 19.19 -12.83 -14.94
CA ARG A 214 19.09 -13.50 -16.25
C ARG A 214 17.65 -13.75 -16.67
N TRP A 215 16.78 -14.13 -15.72
CA TRP A 215 15.35 -14.31 -15.98
C TRP A 215 14.69 -13.01 -16.37
N LEU A 216 14.95 -11.92 -15.65
CA LEU A 216 14.44 -10.59 -15.97
C LEU A 216 15.02 -10.01 -17.26
N ASN A 217 16.23 -10.40 -17.66
CA ASN A 217 16.77 -10.06 -18.98
C ASN A 217 15.91 -10.67 -20.10
N GLY A 218 15.44 -11.90 -19.93
CA GLY A 218 14.52 -12.55 -20.88
C GLY A 218 13.22 -11.74 -21.07
N ALA A 219 12.69 -11.13 -20.01
CA ALA A 219 11.46 -10.35 -20.06
C ALA A 219 11.53 -9.13 -20.99
N ILE A 220 12.73 -8.60 -21.28
CA ILE A 220 12.90 -7.46 -22.20
C ILE A 220 12.45 -7.81 -23.62
N SER A 221 12.63 -9.06 -24.00
CA SER A 221 12.30 -9.55 -25.36
C SER A 221 10.84 -9.90 -25.54
N GLU A 222 10.03 -9.83 -24.46
CA GLU A 222 8.60 -10.13 -24.50
C GLU A 222 7.78 -8.89 -24.86
N PRO A 223 7.20 -8.79 -26.08
CA PRO A 223 6.51 -7.58 -26.55
C PRO A 223 5.31 -7.21 -25.68
N ASP A 224 4.60 -8.21 -25.14
CA ASP A 224 3.42 -7.99 -24.30
C ASP A 224 3.79 -7.37 -22.96
N ILE A 225 4.96 -7.71 -22.40
CA ILE A 225 5.45 -7.12 -21.16
C ILE A 225 5.72 -5.63 -21.36
N ARG A 226 6.43 -5.26 -22.45
CA ARG A 226 6.74 -3.85 -22.71
C ARG A 226 5.48 -3.02 -22.91
N ARG A 227 4.54 -3.52 -23.71
CA ARG A 227 3.25 -2.85 -23.94
C ARG A 227 2.47 -2.68 -22.64
N THR A 228 2.47 -3.69 -21.77
CA THR A 228 1.76 -3.61 -20.51
C THR A 228 2.41 -2.60 -19.55
N MET A 229 3.75 -2.50 -19.51
CA MET A 229 4.45 -1.45 -18.74
C MET A 229 4.07 -0.04 -19.19
N GLU A 230 3.91 0.19 -20.51
CA GLU A 230 3.44 1.46 -21.06
C GLU A 230 2.03 1.79 -20.56
N VAL A 231 1.12 0.81 -20.59
CA VAL A 231 -0.25 0.97 -20.08
C VAL A 231 -0.26 1.23 -18.56
N GLU A 232 0.60 0.58 -17.80
CA GLU A 232 0.76 0.85 -16.36
C GLU A 232 1.21 2.29 -16.10
N ASP A 233 2.13 2.84 -16.90
CA ASP A 233 2.57 4.22 -16.78
C ASP A 233 1.46 5.22 -17.12
N ASP A 234 0.67 4.96 -18.16
CA ASP A 234 -0.47 5.79 -18.53
C ASP A 234 -1.53 5.83 -17.42
N ILE A 235 -1.87 4.67 -16.84
CA ILE A 235 -2.80 4.58 -15.72
C ILE A 235 -2.27 5.32 -14.50
N LEU A 236 -0.99 5.18 -14.19
CA LEU A 236 -0.35 5.85 -13.07
C LEU A 236 -0.40 7.36 -13.22
N ALA A 237 -0.07 7.88 -14.40
CA ALA A 237 -0.14 9.30 -14.71
C ALA A 237 -1.56 9.87 -14.57
N GLU A 238 -2.59 9.12 -14.99
CA GLU A 238 -3.99 9.52 -14.83
C GLU A 238 -4.39 9.56 -13.35
N LEU A 239 -4.00 8.57 -12.56
CA LEU A 239 -4.26 8.54 -11.12
C LEU A 239 -3.58 9.70 -10.38
N GLU A 240 -2.34 10.03 -10.72
CA GLU A 240 -1.62 11.17 -10.15
C GLU A 240 -2.30 12.50 -10.51
N ASP A 241 -2.86 12.62 -11.72
CA ASP A 241 -3.62 13.82 -12.11
C ASP A 241 -4.92 13.95 -11.31
N ILE A 242 -5.63 12.85 -11.13
CA ILE A 242 -6.85 12.81 -10.29
C ILE A 242 -6.53 13.22 -8.85
N GLU A 243 -5.47 12.71 -8.23
CA GLU A 243 -5.07 13.08 -6.87
C GLU A 243 -4.71 14.57 -6.75
N ARG A 244 -3.96 15.10 -7.73
CA ARG A 244 -3.67 16.55 -7.77
C ARG A 244 -4.93 17.40 -7.82
N ARG A 245 -5.93 16.97 -8.60
CA ARG A 245 -7.23 17.64 -8.68
C ARG A 245 -8.02 17.56 -7.38
N ILE A 246 -8.03 16.39 -6.73
CA ILE A 246 -8.67 16.20 -5.42
C ILE A 246 -8.02 17.13 -4.39
N ALA A 247 -6.71 17.11 -4.26
CA ALA A 247 -5.99 17.98 -3.33
C ALA A 247 -6.24 19.47 -3.58
N GLY A 248 -6.36 19.87 -4.85
CA GLY A 248 -6.76 21.23 -5.22
C GLY A 248 -8.18 21.59 -4.78
N MET A 249 -9.12 20.64 -4.93
CA MET A 249 -10.51 20.85 -4.47
C MET A 249 -10.61 20.91 -2.95
N GLU A 250 -9.88 20.06 -2.23
CA GLU A 250 -9.84 20.07 -0.75
C GLU A 250 -9.37 21.42 -0.22
N LYS A 251 -8.33 22.00 -0.83
CA LYS A 251 -7.88 23.34 -0.47
C LYS A 251 -8.94 24.43 -0.71
N ILE A 252 -9.67 24.37 -1.83
CA ILE A 252 -10.75 25.30 -2.13
C ILE A 252 -11.90 25.15 -1.12
N ILE A 253 -12.21 23.92 -0.69
CA ILE A 253 -13.21 23.65 0.32
C ILE A 253 -12.79 24.29 1.65
N GLU A 254 -11.57 24.06 2.09
CA GLU A 254 -11.04 24.65 3.32
C GLU A 254 -11.07 26.19 3.31
N GLU A 255 -10.67 26.81 2.19
CA GLU A 255 -10.77 28.27 2.02
C GLU A 255 -12.23 28.79 2.08
N LYS A 256 -13.18 28.03 1.52
CA LYS A 256 -14.60 28.38 1.58
C LYS A 256 -15.20 28.20 2.97
N ASP A 257 -14.81 27.14 3.67
CA ASP A 257 -15.28 26.89 5.04
C ASP A 257 -14.81 27.99 5.98
N GLN A 258 -13.55 28.44 5.87
CA GLN A 258 -13.06 29.61 6.60
C GLN A 258 -13.84 30.87 6.27
N ALA A 259 -14.12 31.14 4.99
CA ALA A 259 -14.90 32.30 4.59
C ALA A 259 -16.37 32.25 5.05
N ILE A 260 -16.94 31.04 5.19
CA ILE A 260 -18.28 30.85 5.77
C ILE A 260 -18.23 31.18 7.26
N GLU A 261 -17.26 30.65 7.99
CA GLU A 261 -17.11 30.90 9.43
C GLU A 261 -16.94 32.40 9.75
N GLU A 262 -16.15 33.13 8.96
CA GLU A 262 -16.00 34.58 9.06
C GLU A 262 -17.34 35.31 8.81
N LYS A 263 -18.13 34.89 7.82
CA LYS A 263 -19.43 35.47 7.53
C LYS A 263 -20.44 35.19 8.62
N ASP A 264 -20.45 34.02 9.19
CA ASP A 264 -21.34 33.64 10.27
C ASP A 264 -21.07 34.50 11.53
N GLN A 265 -19.81 34.76 11.84
CA GLN A 265 -19.43 35.68 12.91
C GLN A 265 -19.99 37.13 12.66
N VAL A 266 -19.83 37.64 11.43
CA VAL A 266 -20.36 38.96 11.05
C VAL A 266 -21.90 39.00 11.11
N ILE A 267 -22.57 37.92 10.74
CA ILE A 267 -24.04 37.81 10.84
C ILE A 267 -24.46 37.85 12.31
N GLU A 268 -23.80 37.10 13.19
CA GLU A 268 -24.11 37.08 14.62
C GLU A 268 -23.92 38.47 15.26
N GLU A 269 -22.85 39.19 14.90
CA GLU A 269 -22.63 40.57 15.36
C GLU A 269 -23.74 41.51 14.88
N LYS A 270 -24.16 41.40 13.62
CA LYS A 270 -25.26 42.23 13.08
C LYS A 270 -26.60 41.91 13.71
N ASP A 271 -26.89 40.66 13.98
CA ASP A 271 -28.13 40.24 14.64
C ASP A 271 -28.21 40.82 16.06
N LYS A 272 -27.10 40.77 16.82
CA LYS A 272 -27.01 41.43 18.14
C LYS A 272 -27.25 42.93 18.06
N ALA A 273 -26.63 43.60 17.08
CA ALA A 273 -26.84 45.04 16.87
C ALA A 273 -28.29 45.38 16.44
N LEU A 274 -28.92 44.53 15.64
CA LEU A 274 -30.33 44.67 15.28
C LEU A 274 -31.27 44.51 16.47
N GLU A 275 -31.02 43.53 17.34
CA GLU A 275 -31.79 43.37 18.59
C GLU A 275 -31.66 44.58 19.53
N GLU A 276 -30.43 45.11 19.69
CA GLU A 276 -30.19 46.31 20.50
C GLU A 276 -30.94 47.55 19.94
N ASN A 277 -30.89 47.74 18.61
CA ASN A 277 -31.61 48.80 17.94
C ASN A 277 -33.14 48.66 18.07
N ALA A 278 -33.64 47.42 17.95
CA ALA A 278 -35.07 47.15 18.13
C ALA A 278 -35.55 47.53 19.55
N ARG A 279 -34.79 47.15 20.59
CA ARG A 279 -35.08 47.54 22.01
C ARG A 279 -35.03 49.04 22.21
N ALA A 280 -34.04 49.72 21.62
CA ALA A 280 -33.92 51.16 21.70
C ALA A 280 -35.10 51.92 21.01
N LEU A 281 -35.60 51.37 19.90
CA LEU A 281 -36.78 51.87 19.21
C LEU A 281 -38.06 51.71 20.06
N GLU A 282 -38.27 50.54 20.63
CA GLU A 282 -39.39 50.25 21.53
C GLU A 282 -39.43 51.24 22.74
N GLU A 283 -38.26 51.51 23.35
CA GLU A 283 -38.11 52.44 24.46
C GLU A 283 -38.45 53.87 24.04
N LYS A 284 -37.98 54.33 22.88
CA LYS A 284 -38.32 55.62 22.31
C LYS A 284 -39.81 55.75 22.02
N ASP A 285 -40.44 54.76 21.44
CA ASP A 285 -41.88 54.77 21.17
C ASP A 285 -42.69 54.83 22.45
N ARG A 286 -42.21 54.12 23.50
CA ARG A 286 -42.84 54.23 24.84
C ARG A 286 -42.73 55.60 25.44
N LEU A 287 -41.58 56.28 25.37
CA LEU A 287 -41.36 57.62 25.82
C LEU A 287 -42.19 58.62 25.04
N ILE A 288 -42.33 58.50 23.75
CA ILE A 288 -43.21 59.32 22.89
C ILE A 288 -44.69 59.19 23.32
N ALA A 289 -45.14 57.98 23.56
CA ALA A 289 -46.49 57.70 24.00
C ALA A 289 -46.80 58.32 25.39
N GLU A 290 -45.85 58.31 26.32
CA GLU A 290 -45.92 58.92 27.62
C GLU A 290 -45.99 60.48 27.52
N LEU A 291 -45.17 61.09 26.69
CA LEU A 291 -45.17 62.51 26.42
C LEU A 291 -46.46 63.00 25.77
N GLN A 292 -47.07 62.19 24.90
CA GLN A 292 -48.36 62.51 24.27
C GLN A 292 -49.53 62.41 25.25
N ARG A 293 -49.43 61.55 26.30
CA ARG A 293 -50.47 61.46 27.35
C ARG A 293 -50.37 62.52 28.42
N SER A 294 -49.25 63.21 28.54
CA SER A 294 -48.99 64.27 29.50
C SER A 294 -49.29 65.68 28.98
N ARG A 295 -49.79 65.81 27.77
CA ARG A 295 -50.30 66.98 27.11
C ARG A 295 -51.84 66.92 27.09
#